data_4dacdd43670900b525999fc767d42795
#
_entry.id   4dacdd43670900b525999fc767d42795
#
_cell.length_a   1.000
_cell.length_b   1.000
_cell.length_c   1.000
_cell.angle_alpha   90.00
_cell.angle_beta   90.00
_cell.angle_gamma   90.00
#
_symmetry.space_group_name_H-M   'P 1'
#
loop_
_entity.id
_entity.type
_entity.pdbx_description
1 polymer ?
#
loop_
_entity_poly.entity_id
_entity_poly.type
_entity_poly.pdbx_seq_one_letter_code
_entity_poly.pdbx_strand_id
1 'polypeptide(L)'
;MNKATLDDFDEVWEYFHSNKEWFPHVRKFHIRNRLDWGQVILKDGVLITQQQYKRTGKIGKNSTVVTQKGDYIIHQIIAKNKRNGSASKVLKEYFDWVDSNVWLTVRKHNEPANKFYEKIGMKQAGTITWSKGTMEGIVWKKTKKMLDK
;
A
#
# COMPACT_ATOMS: atom_id res chain seq x y z
N MET A 1 2.94 14.29 7.55
CA MET A 1 2.80 12.84 7.81
C MET A 1 4.18 12.28 8.14
N ASN A 2 4.30 11.59 9.25
CA ASN A 2 5.59 11.11 9.73
C ASN A 2 5.77 9.61 9.57
N LYS A 3 6.99 9.20 9.26
CA LYS A 3 7.35 7.79 9.21
C LYS A 3 7.52 7.24 10.61
N ALA A 4 6.99 6.04 10.86
CA ALA A 4 7.20 5.32 12.11
C ALA A 4 8.66 4.87 12.22
N THR A 5 9.13 4.69 13.45
CA THR A 5 10.49 4.27 13.76
C THR A 5 10.49 2.95 14.53
N LEU A 6 11.68 2.41 14.82
CA LEU A 6 11.81 1.19 15.62
C LEU A 6 11.15 1.32 17.01
N ASP A 7 11.03 2.52 17.54
CA ASP A 7 10.32 2.76 18.80
C ASP A 7 8.83 2.41 18.73
N ASP A 8 8.27 2.38 17.51
CA ASP A 8 6.87 2.06 17.26
C ASP A 8 6.64 0.56 17.00
N PHE A 9 7.67 -0.29 17.15
CA PHE A 9 7.59 -1.70 16.79
C PHE A 9 6.41 -2.43 17.43
N ASP A 10 6.20 -2.29 18.72
CA ASP A 10 5.15 -3.03 19.42
C ASP A 10 3.76 -2.64 18.91
N GLU A 11 3.54 -1.36 18.67
CA GLU A 11 2.29 -0.87 18.10
C GLU A 11 2.07 -1.40 16.68
N VAL A 12 3.10 -1.34 15.84
CA VAL A 12 3.03 -1.84 14.46
C VAL A 12 2.78 -3.35 14.42
N TRP A 13 3.50 -4.10 15.27
CA TRP A 13 3.29 -5.54 15.39
C TRP A 13 1.84 -5.87 15.73
N GLU A 14 1.21 -5.11 16.63
CA GLU A 14 -0.17 -5.34 17.03
C GLU A 14 -1.15 -5.21 15.87
N TYR A 15 -0.93 -4.26 14.94
CA TYR A 15 -1.75 -4.16 13.73
C TYR A 15 -1.72 -5.45 12.93
N PHE A 16 -0.54 -6.02 12.71
CA PHE A 16 -0.40 -7.26 11.94
C PHE A 16 -0.91 -8.47 12.70
N HIS A 17 -0.61 -8.56 13.98
CA HIS A 17 -1.02 -9.68 14.82
C HIS A 17 -2.55 -9.77 14.94
N SER A 18 -3.21 -8.63 15.11
CA SER A 18 -4.68 -8.56 15.17
C SER A 18 -5.34 -8.89 13.84
N ASN A 19 -4.59 -8.87 12.74
CA ASN A 19 -5.07 -9.17 11.39
C ASN A 19 -4.31 -10.34 10.77
N LYS A 20 -3.80 -11.25 11.58
CA LYS A 20 -2.92 -12.34 11.13
C LYS A 20 -3.56 -13.25 10.08
N GLU A 21 -4.88 -13.36 10.06
CA GLU A 21 -5.60 -14.14 9.05
C GLU A 21 -5.40 -13.59 7.64
N TRP A 22 -5.21 -12.26 7.52
CA TRP A 22 -4.99 -11.58 6.25
C TRP A 22 -3.51 -11.46 5.90
N PHE A 23 -2.62 -11.56 6.92
CA PHE A 23 -1.18 -11.43 6.76
C PHE A 23 -0.43 -12.57 7.46
N PRO A 24 -0.72 -13.84 7.09
CA PRO A 24 -0.18 -14.99 7.82
C PRO A 24 1.34 -15.16 7.68
N HIS A 25 1.95 -14.55 6.67
CA HIS A 25 3.37 -14.70 6.39
C HIS A 25 4.22 -13.55 6.93
N VAL A 26 3.60 -12.55 7.56
CA VAL A 26 4.36 -11.42 8.12
C VAL A 26 5.00 -11.82 9.44
N ARG A 27 6.31 -11.68 9.53
CA ARG A 27 7.13 -12.01 10.70
C ARG A 27 7.66 -10.73 11.33
N LYS A 28 8.07 -10.83 12.62
CA LYS A 28 8.60 -9.68 13.35
C LYS A 28 9.81 -9.04 12.67
N PHE A 29 10.70 -9.84 12.08
CA PHE A 29 11.87 -9.29 11.40
C PHE A 29 11.51 -8.49 10.14
N HIS A 30 10.44 -8.86 9.43
CA HIS A 30 9.96 -8.07 8.30
C HIS A 30 9.55 -6.67 8.75
N ILE A 31 8.87 -6.59 9.88
CA ILE A 31 8.41 -5.32 10.41
C ILE A 31 9.56 -4.46 10.89
N ARG A 32 10.54 -5.05 11.59
CA ARG A 32 11.75 -4.33 12.01
C ARG A 32 12.48 -3.74 10.82
N ASN A 33 12.65 -4.52 9.76
CA ASN A 33 13.31 -4.05 8.54
C ASN A 33 12.56 -2.89 7.91
N ARG A 34 11.23 -2.99 7.78
CA ARG A 34 10.43 -1.91 7.20
C ARG A 34 10.48 -0.63 8.03
N LEU A 35 10.47 -0.76 9.36
CA LEU A 35 10.62 0.39 10.26
C LEU A 35 11.99 1.03 10.09
N ASP A 36 13.03 0.22 10.07
CA ASP A 36 14.41 0.68 9.90
C ASP A 36 14.59 1.41 8.55
N TRP A 37 13.93 0.93 7.51
CA TRP A 37 13.99 1.53 6.17
C TRP A 37 13.05 2.73 5.97
N GLY A 38 12.29 3.12 7.00
CA GLY A 38 11.35 4.23 6.88
C GLY A 38 10.14 3.94 5.98
N GLN A 39 9.71 2.70 5.94
CA GLN A 39 8.63 2.25 5.04
C GLN A 39 7.29 2.09 5.72
N VAL A 40 7.14 2.54 6.96
CA VAL A 40 5.89 2.40 7.71
C VAL A 40 5.38 3.77 8.13
N ILE A 41 4.10 3.98 7.93
CA ILE A 41 3.40 5.19 8.36
C ILE A 41 2.27 4.79 9.29
N LEU A 42 2.17 5.48 10.42
CA LEU A 42 1.06 5.35 11.36
C LEU A 42 0.39 6.71 11.49
N LYS A 43 -0.90 6.77 11.23
CA LYS A 43 -1.67 7.99 11.44
C LYS A 43 -3.14 7.67 11.68
N ASP A 44 -3.71 8.29 12.72
CA ASP A 44 -5.15 8.24 13.02
C ASP A 44 -5.73 6.81 12.99
N GLY A 45 -5.00 5.85 13.55
CA GLY A 45 -5.44 4.45 13.61
C GLY A 45 -5.28 3.68 12.30
N VAL A 46 -4.48 4.19 11.37
CA VAL A 46 -4.22 3.53 10.09
C VAL A 46 -2.73 3.30 9.92
N LEU A 47 -2.39 2.08 9.53
CA LEU A 47 -1.02 1.69 9.18
C LEU A 47 -0.90 1.55 7.67
N ILE A 48 0.14 2.14 7.10
CA ILE A 48 0.48 1.99 5.69
C ILE A 48 1.93 1.52 5.61
N THR A 49 2.19 0.41 4.91
CA THR A 49 3.54 0.04 4.52
C THR A 49 3.73 0.41 3.06
N GLN A 50 4.83 1.11 2.77
CA GLN A 50 5.02 1.73 1.47
C GLN A 50 6.51 1.87 1.16
N GLN A 51 6.81 2.10 -0.10
CA GLN A 51 8.17 2.18 -0.58
C GLN A 51 8.22 3.07 -1.81
N GLN A 52 9.29 3.86 -1.95
CA GLN A 52 9.53 4.61 -3.18
C GLN A 52 10.40 3.79 -4.13
N TYR A 53 10.03 3.74 -5.39
CA TYR A 53 10.84 3.09 -6.41
C TYR A 53 12.06 3.92 -6.76
N LYS A 54 13.23 3.30 -6.72
CA LYS A 54 14.51 3.93 -7.08
C LYS A 54 14.85 3.75 -8.56
N ARG A 55 14.08 2.92 -9.27
CA ARG A 55 14.29 2.60 -10.69
C ARG A 55 12.97 2.45 -11.42
N THR A 56 12.99 2.67 -12.71
CA THR A 56 11.91 2.29 -13.59
C THR A 56 11.90 0.78 -13.76
N GLY A 57 10.75 0.14 -13.70
CA GLY A 57 10.62 -1.30 -13.86
C GLY A 57 9.20 -1.81 -13.70
N LYS A 58 9.03 -3.10 -13.89
CA LYS A 58 7.72 -3.74 -13.72
C LYS A 58 7.37 -3.90 -12.26
N ILE A 59 6.07 -3.84 -11.95
CA ILE A 59 5.54 -4.26 -10.65
C ILE A 59 5.53 -5.79 -10.63
N GLY A 60 6.55 -6.41 -9.99
CA GLY A 60 6.69 -7.86 -9.98
C GLY A 60 7.08 -8.41 -11.34
N LYS A 61 7.28 -9.72 -11.41
CA LYS A 61 7.73 -10.38 -12.64
C LYS A 61 6.66 -10.48 -13.72
N ASN A 62 5.42 -10.68 -13.30
CA ASN A 62 4.31 -11.04 -14.19
C ASN A 62 3.22 -9.98 -14.19
N SER A 63 3.60 -8.72 -14.32
CA SER A 63 2.64 -7.63 -14.47
C SER A 63 2.72 -7.02 -15.86
N THR A 64 1.61 -6.38 -16.26
CA THR A 64 1.54 -5.61 -17.50
C THR A 64 1.97 -4.16 -17.30
N VAL A 65 2.39 -3.80 -16.09
CA VAL A 65 2.57 -2.41 -15.67
C VAL A 65 4.03 -2.11 -15.40
N VAL A 66 4.49 -0.98 -15.94
CA VAL A 66 5.83 -0.42 -15.67
C VAL A 66 5.66 0.84 -14.83
N THR A 67 6.40 0.88 -13.72
CA THR A 67 6.45 2.06 -12.85
C THR A 67 7.67 2.90 -13.18
N GLN A 68 7.65 4.15 -12.77
CA GLN A 68 8.74 5.08 -13.00
C GLN A 68 9.53 5.33 -11.72
N LYS A 69 10.81 5.66 -11.86
CA LYS A 69 11.63 6.11 -10.73
C LYS A 69 10.92 7.27 -10.03
N GLY A 70 10.81 7.19 -8.71
CA GLY A 70 10.14 8.20 -7.89
C GLY A 70 8.69 7.89 -7.57
N ASP A 71 8.08 6.94 -8.27
CA ASP A 71 6.74 6.45 -7.93
C ASP A 71 6.78 5.72 -6.58
N TYR A 72 5.61 5.61 -5.94
CA TYR A 72 5.47 4.89 -4.68
C TYR A 72 4.60 3.66 -4.86
N ILE A 73 4.87 2.62 -4.09
CA ILE A 73 4.02 1.44 -3.99
C ILE A 73 3.59 1.25 -2.54
N ILE A 74 2.29 0.99 -2.35
CA ILE A 74 1.75 0.60 -1.05
C ILE A 74 1.68 -0.91 -1.01
N HIS A 75 2.23 -1.51 0.03
CA HIS A 75 2.21 -2.96 0.22
C HIS A 75 1.04 -3.42 1.08
N GLN A 76 0.77 -2.73 2.19
CA GLN A 76 -0.34 -3.07 3.10
C GLN A 76 -0.98 -1.81 3.65
N ILE A 77 -2.28 -1.89 3.89
CA ILE A 77 -3.06 -0.87 4.57
C ILE A 77 -3.91 -1.59 5.61
N ILE A 78 -3.78 -1.19 6.87
CA ILE A 78 -4.55 -1.78 7.97
C ILE A 78 -5.18 -0.65 8.77
N ALA A 79 -6.49 -0.67 8.90
CA ALA A 79 -7.23 0.27 9.76
C ALA A 79 -7.58 -0.42 11.08
N LYS A 80 -7.33 0.27 12.19
CA LYS A 80 -7.67 -0.21 13.53
C LYS A 80 -9.18 -0.36 13.71
N ASN A 81 -9.91 0.67 13.26
CA ASN A 81 -11.37 0.70 13.26
C ASN A 81 -11.85 0.65 11.82
N LYS A 82 -12.43 -0.47 11.44
CA LYS A 82 -12.95 -0.64 10.08
C LYS A 82 -14.26 0.11 9.93
N ARG A 83 -14.55 0.61 8.73
CA ARG A 83 -15.80 1.25 8.33
C ARG A 83 -16.10 2.61 8.97
N ASN A 84 -15.11 3.27 9.58
CA ASN A 84 -15.29 4.61 10.14
C ASN A 84 -14.74 5.74 9.23
N GLY A 85 -14.29 5.40 8.02
CA GLY A 85 -13.75 6.38 7.08
C GLY A 85 -12.29 6.79 7.31
N SER A 86 -11.65 6.29 8.36
CA SER A 86 -10.28 6.69 8.69
C SER A 86 -9.28 6.26 7.63
N ALA A 87 -9.42 5.06 7.06
CA ALA A 87 -8.52 4.59 6.00
C ALA A 87 -8.59 5.49 4.77
N SER A 88 -9.78 5.86 4.33
CA SER A 88 -9.99 6.76 3.20
C SER A 88 -9.34 8.12 3.44
N LYS A 89 -9.55 8.69 4.63
CA LYS A 89 -9.00 9.99 5.00
C LYS A 89 -7.47 9.97 5.01
N VAL A 90 -6.89 8.98 5.68
CA VAL A 90 -5.42 8.87 5.80
C VAL A 90 -4.78 8.59 4.45
N LEU A 91 -5.42 7.77 3.62
CA LEU A 91 -4.89 7.46 2.30
C LEU A 91 -4.88 8.68 1.38
N LYS A 92 -5.90 9.53 1.45
CA LYS A 92 -5.93 10.78 0.70
C LYS A 92 -4.81 11.73 1.16
N GLU A 93 -4.59 11.81 2.47
CA GLU A 93 -3.47 12.59 3.03
C GLU A 93 -2.12 12.04 2.56
N TYR A 94 -2.00 10.71 2.51
CA TYR A 94 -0.79 10.05 2.02
C TYR A 94 -0.52 10.41 0.55
N PHE A 95 -1.53 10.39 -0.31
CA PHE A 95 -1.39 10.77 -1.71
C PHE A 95 -0.87 12.20 -1.86
N ASP A 96 -1.40 13.13 -1.07
CA ASP A 96 -0.96 14.52 -1.10
C ASP A 96 0.48 14.68 -0.56
N TRP A 97 0.81 13.89 0.46
CA TRP A 97 2.13 13.96 1.09
C TRP A 97 3.25 13.46 0.18
N VAL A 98 3.04 12.32 -0.50
CA VAL A 98 4.06 11.77 -1.41
C VAL A 98 4.18 12.57 -2.69
N ASP A 99 3.09 13.19 -3.13
CA ASP A 99 3.03 14.01 -4.35
C ASP A 99 3.69 13.32 -5.54
N SER A 100 3.31 12.08 -5.77
CA SER A 100 3.88 11.21 -6.80
C SER A 100 2.81 10.23 -7.26
N ASN A 101 3.07 9.49 -8.31
CA ASN A 101 2.21 8.37 -8.67
C ASN A 101 2.30 7.30 -7.58
N VAL A 102 1.15 6.76 -7.19
CA VAL A 102 1.07 5.71 -6.17
C VAL A 102 0.41 4.47 -6.76
N TRP A 103 1.03 3.34 -6.54
CA TRP A 103 0.61 2.06 -7.07
C TRP A 103 0.27 1.10 -5.92
N LEU A 104 -0.64 0.17 -6.17
CA LEU A 104 -0.85 -0.98 -5.30
C LEU A 104 -1.46 -2.11 -6.10
N THR A 105 -1.38 -3.31 -5.55
CA THR A 105 -1.95 -4.52 -6.17
C THR A 105 -2.94 -5.14 -5.20
N VAL A 106 -4.03 -5.66 -5.75
CA VAL A 106 -5.10 -6.31 -4.99
C VAL A 106 -5.50 -7.59 -5.70
N ARG A 107 -5.74 -8.66 -4.95
CA ARG A 107 -6.29 -9.89 -5.52
C ARG A 107 -7.59 -9.58 -6.25
N LYS A 108 -7.75 -10.14 -7.45
CA LYS A 108 -8.93 -9.92 -8.30
C LYS A 108 -10.24 -10.21 -7.58
N HIS A 109 -10.27 -11.25 -6.74
CA HIS A 109 -11.48 -11.67 -6.02
C HIS A 109 -11.77 -10.88 -4.75
N ASN A 110 -10.88 -9.97 -4.35
CA ASN A 110 -11.11 -9.14 -3.17
C ASN A 110 -11.99 -7.94 -3.56
N GLU A 111 -13.29 -8.19 -3.75
CA GLU A 111 -14.21 -7.16 -4.19
C GLU A 111 -14.31 -5.96 -3.25
N PRO A 112 -14.38 -6.14 -1.91
CA PRO A 112 -14.43 -4.98 -1.02
C PRO A 112 -13.24 -4.04 -1.17
N ALA A 113 -12.03 -4.60 -1.29
CA ALA A 113 -10.82 -3.79 -1.48
C ALA A 113 -10.83 -3.09 -2.84
N ASN A 114 -11.19 -3.79 -3.91
CA ASN A 114 -11.23 -3.20 -5.24
C ASN A 114 -12.25 -2.05 -5.30
N LYS A 115 -13.42 -2.22 -4.73
CA LYS A 115 -14.43 -1.16 -4.65
C LYS A 115 -13.94 0.03 -3.84
N PHE A 116 -13.24 -0.22 -2.74
CA PHE A 116 -12.66 0.82 -1.90
C PHE A 116 -11.67 1.70 -2.68
N TYR A 117 -10.75 1.08 -3.42
CA TYR A 117 -9.74 1.83 -4.18
C TYR A 117 -10.35 2.62 -5.33
N GLU A 118 -11.33 2.06 -6.02
CA GLU A 118 -12.07 2.78 -7.04
C GLU A 118 -12.78 4.01 -6.44
N LYS A 119 -13.44 3.84 -5.31
CA LYS A 119 -14.18 4.92 -4.65
C LYS A 119 -13.29 6.08 -4.22
N ILE A 120 -12.06 5.81 -3.79
CA ILE A 120 -11.14 6.87 -3.36
C ILE A 120 -10.38 7.52 -4.52
N GLY A 121 -10.69 7.15 -5.76
CA GLY A 121 -10.15 7.82 -6.94
C GLY A 121 -8.95 7.15 -7.59
N MET A 122 -8.62 5.93 -7.20
CA MET A 122 -7.62 5.15 -7.93
C MET A 122 -8.25 4.55 -9.18
N LYS A 123 -7.43 4.24 -10.18
CA LYS A 123 -7.88 3.64 -11.43
C LYS A 123 -7.12 2.35 -11.71
N GLN A 124 -7.81 1.40 -12.32
CA GLN A 124 -7.16 0.17 -12.77
C GLN A 124 -6.16 0.51 -13.88
N ALA A 125 -4.92 0.06 -13.70
CA ALA A 125 -3.84 0.34 -14.62
C ALA A 125 -3.32 -0.91 -15.33
N GLY A 126 -3.68 -2.09 -14.86
CA GLY A 126 -3.24 -3.33 -15.45
C GLY A 126 -3.49 -4.52 -14.55
N THR A 127 -2.83 -5.62 -14.85
CA THR A 127 -2.98 -6.88 -14.13
C THR A 127 -1.62 -7.43 -13.71
N ILE A 128 -1.67 -8.33 -12.74
CA ILE A 128 -0.49 -9.05 -12.24
C ILE A 128 -0.90 -10.46 -11.90
N THR A 129 0.04 -11.40 -11.98
CA THR A 129 -0.18 -12.77 -11.51
C THR A 129 0.93 -13.16 -10.53
N TRP A 130 0.57 -14.02 -9.58
CA TRP A 130 1.48 -14.60 -8.61
C TRP A 130 1.38 -16.11 -8.62
N SER A 131 2.27 -16.78 -7.89
CA SER A 131 2.26 -18.24 -7.72
C SER A 131 2.19 -18.97 -9.07
N LYS A 132 3.08 -18.61 -9.99
CA LYS A 132 3.16 -19.20 -11.34
C LYS A 132 1.85 -19.07 -12.13
N GLY A 133 1.16 -17.93 -11.94
CA GLY A 133 -0.07 -17.63 -12.68
C GLY A 133 -1.34 -18.15 -12.05
N THR A 134 -1.27 -18.82 -10.88
CA THR A 134 -2.45 -19.34 -10.21
C THR A 134 -3.25 -18.29 -9.46
N MET A 135 -2.65 -17.13 -9.17
CA MET A 135 -3.32 -16.03 -8.47
C MET A 135 -3.28 -14.80 -9.35
N GLU A 136 -4.46 -14.23 -9.60
CA GLU A 136 -4.59 -13.01 -10.40
C GLU A 136 -4.86 -11.79 -9.52
N GLY A 137 -4.30 -10.65 -9.93
CA GLY A 137 -4.51 -9.38 -9.25
C GLY A 137 -4.73 -8.23 -10.20
N ILE A 138 -5.24 -7.15 -9.62
CA ILE A 138 -5.46 -5.87 -10.32
C ILE A 138 -4.42 -4.89 -9.80
N VAL A 139 -3.82 -4.15 -10.73
CA VAL A 139 -2.90 -3.07 -10.40
C VAL A 139 -3.70 -1.76 -10.40
N TRP A 140 -3.68 -1.06 -9.28
CA TRP A 140 -4.34 0.23 -9.10
C TRP A 140 -3.31 1.34 -9.11
N LYS A 141 -3.66 2.47 -9.70
CA LYS A 141 -2.81 3.64 -9.78
C LYS A 141 -3.56 4.90 -9.32
N LYS A 142 -2.89 5.68 -8.48
CA LYS A 142 -3.28 7.07 -8.22
C LYS A 142 -2.27 7.97 -8.93
N THR A 143 -2.69 8.63 -9.98
CA THR A 143 -1.83 9.53 -10.73
C THR A 143 -1.48 10.76 -9.89
N LYS A 144 -0.24 11.19 -9.99
CA LYS A 144 0.21 12.43 -9.36
C LYS A 144 -0.71 13.57 -9.79
N LYS A 145 -1.10 14.41 -8.83
CA LYS A 145 -1.96 15.57 -9.10
C LYS A 145 -1.19 16.57 -9.98
N MET A 146 -1.75 16.85 -11.16
CA MET A 146 -1.18 17.86 -12.04
C MET A 146 -1.52 19.25 -11.50
N LEU A 147 -0.52 20.15 -11.51
CA LEU A 147 -0.78 21.53 -11.19
C LEU A 147 -1.62 22.14 -12.31
N ASP A 148 -2.70 22.81 -11.94
CA ASP A 148 -3.48 23.59 -12.89
C ASP A 148 -2.62 24.76 -13.39
N LYS A 149 -2.55 24.88 -14.67
CA LYS A 149 -1.82 25.99 -15.28
C LYS A 149 -2.68 27.22 -15.38
#